data_e5a53ab769404a2b6ec7ae1b486268ba
#
_entry.id   e5a53ab769404a2b6ec7ae1b486268ba
#
_cell.length_a   1.000
_cell.length_b   1.000
_cell.length_c   1.000
_cell.angle_alpha   90.00
_cell.angle_beta   90.00
_cell.angle_gamma   90.00
#
_symmetry.space_group_name_H-M   'P 1'
#
loop_
_entity.id
_entity.type
_entity.pdbx_description
1 polymer ?
#
loop_
_entity_poly.entity_id
_entity_poly.type
_entity_poly.pdbx_seq_one_letter_code
_entity_poly.pdbx_strand_id
1 'polypeptide(L)'
;MRISHTGYRTWTEREMLVNSGKSPFLTIALDPATVQLEALEVETQGNRDQPLNDMALLGGRQISVEEASRYAGSMDDPGRLVGAMAGVAPTHLSSNGVSVRGNAPALLQWRLEGVEIPNPNHFADLEALGGGFLSALSPNVLGNSDFFQGAFPAEYNNAIAGVFDMRLREGNKKTFQHAIQLGVLGVDLSSEGPISKEQGSSYLFNYRYSTTKLLEHLRGKEDMGGTLGYQDFNIKLSFPTERYGDFKIWGIGLMDEVEPILENSENWSYMEEGFLTAAKQRSGAAGLGHDVRFSNGSTSLHTHVAFTHLESRVDERFWVSAERVTDRTALRSRNDSWVIGSKLVHRFHATYRN
;
A
#
# COMPACT_ATOMS: atom_id res chain seq x y z
N MET A 1 -2.59 -20.15 -10.13
CA MET A 1 -2.27 -20.44 -11.54
C MET A 1 -0.81 -20.85 -11.64
N ARG A 2 -0.46 -21.88 -12.44
CA ARG A 2 0.93 -22.32 -12.65
C ARG A 2 1.25 -22.23 -14.15
N ILE A 3 2.36 -21.57 -14.48
CA ILE A 3 2.84 -21.43 -15.85
C ILE A 3 4.24 -22.02 -15.93
N SER A 4 4.43 -22.95 -16.84
CA SER A 4 5.70 -23.61 -17.08
C SER A 4 6.00 -23.63 -18.58
N HIS A 5 7.26 -23.45 -18.94
CA HIS A 5 7.76 -23.57 -20.29
C HIS A 5 9.12 -24.27 -20.28
N THR A 6 9.38 -25.11 -21.26
CA THR A 6 10.66 -25.82 -21.35
C THR A 6 11.82 -24.83 -21.43
N GLY A 7 12.81 -24.98 -20.57
CA GLY A 7 13.95 -24.06 -20.46
C GLY A 7 13.73 -22.82 -19.61
N TYR A 8 12.57 -22.73 -18.93
CA TYR A 8 12.24 -21.62 -18.02
C TYR A 8 11.82 -22.12 -16.65
N ARG A 9 12.07 -21.31 -15.63
CA ARG A 9 11.56 -21.60 -14.28
C ARG A 9 10.04 -21.52 -14.28
N THR A 10 9.42 -22.46 -13.59
CA THR A 10 7.96 -22.44 -13.39
C THR A 10 7.58 -21.22 -12.57
N TRP A 11 6.67 -20.44 -13.10
CA TRP A 11 6.06 -19.32 -12.36
C TRP A 11 4.73 -19.76 -11.77
N THR A 12 4.46 -19.39 -10.53
CA THR A 12 3.23 -19.75 -9.82
C THR A 12 2.62 -18.51 -9.19
N GLU A 13 1.43 -18.13 -9.66
CA GLU A 13 0.55 -17.19 -8.98
C GLU A 13 -0.49 -17.97 -8.19
N ARG A 14 -0.61 -17.68 -6.91
CA ARG A 14 -1.39 -18.53 -6.04
C ARG A 14 -2.78 -18.03 -5.82
N GLU A 15 -2.89 -16.78 -5.53
CA GLU A 15 -4.15 -16.14 -5.22
C GLU A 15 -4.29 -14.89 -6.07
N MET A 16 -5.27 -14.90 -6.94
CA MET A 16 -5.57 -13.81 -7.83
C MET A 16 -7.02 -13.39 -7.61
N LEU A 17 -7.22 -12.14 -7.24
CA LEU A 17 -8.56 -11.60 -7.08
C LEU A 17 -9.23 -11.51 -8.46
N VAL A 18 -10.29 -12.26 -8.64
CA VAL A 18 -11.14 -12.22 -9.84
C VAL A 18 -12.51 -11.68 -9.44
N ASN A 19 -12.74 -10.41 -9.67
CA ASN A 19 -14.02 -9.78 -9.43
C ASN A 19 -15.02 -10.08 -10.57
N SER A 20 -16.29 -10.15 -10.23
CA SER A 20 -17.36 -10.31 -11.22
C SER A 20 -17.32 -9.15 -12.22
N GLY A 21 -17.35 -9.48 -13.52
CA GLY A 21 -17.29 -8.50 -14.60
C GLY A 21 -15.90 -7.94 -14.93
N LYS A 22 -14.84 -8.32 -14.20
CA LYS A 22 -13.46 -7.97 -14.50
C LYS A 22 -12.65 -9.19 -14.92
N SER A 23 -11.83 -9.04 -15.96
CA SER A 23 -10.87 -10.06 -16.39
C SER A 23 -9.47 -9.60 -15.98
N PRO A 24 -8.80 -10.27 -15.03
CA PRO A 24 -7.43 -9.95 -14.68
C PRO A 24 -6.51 -10.18 -15.88
N PHE A 25 -5.58 -9.28 -16.07
CA PHE A 25 -4.56 -9.36 -17.11
C PHE A 25 -3.18 -9.42 -16.47
N LEU A 26 -2.45 -10.49 -16.74
CA LEU A 26 -1.12 -10.71 -16.21
C LEU A 26 -0.10 -10.72 -17.34
N THR A 27 0.97 -9.96 -17.19
CA THR A 27 2.17 -10.07 -18.02
C THR A 27 3.24 -10.76 -17.18
N ILE A 28 3.64 -11.94 -17.63
CA ILE A 28 4.58 -12.78 -16.88
C ILE A 28 5.82 -12.98 -17.73
N ALA A 29 6.94 -12.48 -17.23
CA ALA A 29 8.27 -12.77 -17.78
C ALA A 29 8.80 -14.00 -17.06
N LEU A 30 8.99 -15.10 -17.81
CA LEU A 30 9.60 -16.31 -17.28
C LEU A 30 11.13 -16.16 -17.27
N ASP A 31 11.75 -16.55 -16.17
CA ASP A 31 13.21 -16.63 -16.06
C ASP A 31 13.74 -17.87 -16.76
N PRO A 32 14.79 -17.77 -17.59
CA PRO A 32 15.45 -18.93 -18.16
C PRO A 32 15.94 -19.88 -17.05
N ALA A 33 15.60 -21.17 -17.16
CA ALA A 33 16.18 -22.19 -16.32
C ALA A 33 17.41 -22.74 -17.04
N THR A 34 18.57 -22.71 -16.42
CA THR A 34 19.72 -23.53 -16.88
C THR A 34 19.37 -24.98 -16.62
N VAL A 35 19.19 -25.74 -17.69
CA VAL A 35 18.92 -27.18 -17.60
C VAL A 35 20.19 -27.85 -17.13
N GLN A 36 20.32 -28.20 -15.86
CA GLN A 36 21.13 -29.33 -15.43
C GLN A 36 20.22 -30.57 -15.42
N LEU A 37 20.49 -31.46 -16.36
CA LEU A 37 19.99 -32.81 -16.33
C LEU A 37 20.74 -33.58 -15.22
N GLU A 38 20.23 -33.50 -13.98
CA GLU A 38 20.44 -34.49 -12.92
C GLU A 38 19.83 -33.94 -11.61
N ALA A 39 18.86 -34.60 -11.19
CA ALA A 39 18.15 -34.72 -9.93
C ALA A 39 16.67 -34.45 -10.12
N LEU A 40 15.90 -35.48 -9.89
CA LEU A 40 14.45 -35.39 -9.66
C LEU A 40 14.27 -34.66 -8.33
N GLU A 41 14.41 -33.34 -8.35
CA GLU A 41 13.96 -32.53 -7.21
C GLU A 41 12.44 -32.58 -7.22
N VAL A 42 11.91 -33.36 -6.30
CA VAL A 42 10.50 -33.25 -5.91
C VAL A 42 10.36 -31.83 -5.38
N GLU A 43 10.01 -30.87 -6.26
CA GLU A 43 9.57 -29.55 -5.82
C GLU A 43 8.35 -29.79 -4.92
N THR A 44 8.56 -29.77 -3.64
CA THR A 44 7.52 -29.49 -2.66
C THR A 44 6.73 -28.33 -3.20
N GLN A 45 5.41 -28.48 -3.28
CA GLN A 45 4.48 -27.43 -3.67
C GLN A 45 4.99 -26.13 -3.07
N GLY A 46 5.49 -25.23 -3.94
CA GLY A 46 6.23 -24.05 -3.53
C GLY A 46 5.55 -23.37 -2.36
N ASN A 47 6.30 -23.07 -1.32
CA ASN A 47 5.82 -22.67 -0.01
C ASN A 47 4.90 -21.46 -0.16
N ARG A 48 3.66 -21.52 0.34
CA ARG A 48 2.63 -20.48 0.19
C ARG A 48 3.06 -19.11 0.72
N ASP A 49 4.10 -19.11 1.52
CA ASP A 49 4.55 -17.95 2.28
C ASP A 49 5.87 -17.36 1.75
N GLN A 50 6.32 -17.78 0.56
CA GLN A 50 7.59 -17.31 0.02
C GLN A 50 7.48 -15.86 -0.49
N PRO A 51 8.32 -14.93 0.01
CA PRO A 51 8.33 -13.55 -0.45
C PRO A 51 8.58 -13.43 -1.95
N LEU A 52 8.09 -12.35 -2.56
CA LEU A 52 8.40 -11.97 -3.94
C LEU A 52 9.86 -11.54 -4.09
N ASN A 53 10.48 -11.10 -3.01
CA ASN A 53 11.86 -10.69 -2.98
C ASN A 53 12.79 -11.91 -2.90
N ASP A 54 13.50 -12.22 -3.99
CA ASP A 54 14.45 -13.35 -4.08
C ASP A 54 15.59 -13.32 -3.05
N MET A 55 15.90 -12.14 -2.48
CA MET A 55 16.95 -11.97 -1.47
C MET A 55 16.43 -12.25 -0.05
N ALA A 56 15.13 -12.45 0.11
CA ALA A 56 14.51 -12.76 1.39
C ALA A 56 14.67 -14.24 1.73
N LEU A 57 15.62 -14.56 2.58
CA LEU A 57 15.87 -15.95 3.03
C LEU A 57 14.94 -16.36 4.16
N LEU A 58 14.64 -15.45 5.09
CA LEU A 58 13.85 -15.68 6.29
C LEU A 58 13.06 -14.42 6.64
N GLY A 59 11.97 -14.59 7.44
CA GLY A 59 11.25 -13.47 8.07
C GLY A 59 10.31 -12.68 7.17
N GLY A 60 10.22 -13.02 5.89
CA GLY A 60 9.28 -12.41 4.95
C GLY A 60 8.13 -13.34 4.59
N ARG A 61 6.96 -12.76 4.33
CA ARG A 61 5.78 -13.46 3.82
C ARG A 61 5.13 -12.64 2.71
N GLN A 62 4.76 -13.32 1.64
CA GLN A 62 3.91 -12.72 0.61
C GLN A 62 2.46 -12.60 1.12
N ILE A 63 1.86 -11.45 0.89
CA ILE A 63 0.47 -11.13 1.15
C ILE A 63 -0.24 -10.90 -0.17
N SER A 64 -1.32 -11.63 -0.39
CA SER A 64 -2.19 -11.39 -1.53
C SER A 64 -3.40 -10.55 -1.14
N VAL A 65 -3.89 -9.76 -2.07
CA VAL A 65 -5.13 -8.99 -1.91
C VAL A 65 -6.33 -9.92 -1.69
N GLU A 66 -6.32 -11.09 -2.34
CA GLU A 66 -7.39 -12.09 -2.19
C GLU A 66 -7.40 -12.70 -0.79
N GLU A 67 -6.22 -12.94 -0.20
CA GLU A 67 -6.12 -13.39 1.19
C GLU A 67 -6.70 -12.34 2.14
N ALA A 68 -6.38 -11.06 1.91
CA ALA A 68 -6.96 -9.96 2.69
C ALA A 68 -8.48 -9.91 2.57
N SER A 69 -9.06 -10.08 1.38
CA SER A 69 -10.51 -10.05 1.19
C SER A 69 -11.25 -11.23 1.82
N ARG A 70 -10.59 -12.37 1.99
CA ARG A 70 -11.17 -13.56 2.63
C ARG A 70 -11.07 -13.55 4.15
N TYR A 71 -10.13 -12.81 4.71
CA TYR A 71 -9.95 -12.73 6.15
C TYR A 71 -10.90 -11.69 6.74
N ALA A 72 -11.92 -12.13 7.46
CA ALA A 72 -12.99 -11.27 7.97
C ALA A 72 -12.50 -10.10 8.85
N GLY A 73 -11.37 -10.26 9.54
CA GLY A 73 -10.76 -9.23 10.39
C GLY A 73 -9.97 -8.16 9.61
N SER A 74 -9.69 -8.38 8.33
CA SER A 74 -8.89 -7.45 7.52
C SER A 74 -9.70 -6.27 7.00
N MET A 75 -11.02 -6.40 6.86
CA MET A 75 -11.88 -5.39 6.23
C MET A 75 -11.36 -4.96 4.84
N ASP A 76 -10.89 -5.92 4.05
CA ASP A 76 -10.23 -5.72 2.75
C ASP A 76 -8.93 -4.88 2.81
N ASP A 77 -8.34 -4.71 4.00
CA ASP A 77 -7.11 -3.95 4.21
C ASP A 77 -5.92 -4.90 4.46
N PRO A 78 -4.92 -4.92 3.55
CA PRO A 78 -3.72 -5.76 3.74
C PRO A 78 -2.92 -5.41 5.00
N GLY A 79 -2.97 -4.16 5.45
CA GLY A 79 -2.34 -3.74 6.70
C GLY A 79 -2.95 -4.42 7.93
N ARG A 80 -4.25 -4.69 7.92
CA ARG A 80 -4.93 -5.44 8.99
C ARG A 80 -4.68 -6.93 8.92
N LEU A 81 -4.50 -7.48 7.70
CA LEU A 81 -4.22 -8.90 7.52
C LEU A 81 -2.95 -9.33 8.25
N VAL A 82 -1.90 -8.49 8.24
CA VAL A 82 -0.64 -8.83 8.93
C VAL A 82 -0.80 -8.96 10.43
N GLY A 83 -1.83 -8.36 11.02
CA GLY A 83 -2.18 -8.53 12.44
C GLY A 83 -2.55 -9.97 12.82
N ALA A 84 -2.87 -10.83 11.84
CA ALA A 84 -3.11 -12.26 12.06
C ALA A 84 -1.82 -13.11 12.07
N MET A 85 -0.66 -12.51 11.76
CA MET A 85 0.60 -13.23 11.68
C MET A 85 1.24 -13.42 13.04
N ALA A 86 1.95 -14.54 13.24
CA ALA A 86 2.69 -14.78 14.45
C ALA A 86 3.74 -13.68 14.70
N GLY A 87 3.78 -13.13 15.91
CA GLY A 87 4.68 -12.03 16.28
C GLY A 87 4.21 -10.63 15.84
N VAL A 88 3.02 -10.51 15.30
CA VAL A 88 2.36 -9.24 15.01
C VAL A 88 1.09 -9.12 15.84
N ALA A 89 0.86 -7.98 16.43
CA ALA A 89 -0.35 -7.71 17.21
C ALA A 89 -1.00 -6.41 16.75
N PRO A 90 -2.32 -6.38 16.49
CA PRO A 90 -3.03 -5.14 16.25
C PRO A 90 -2.97 -4.27 17.51
N THR A 91 -2.79 -2.97 17.35
CA THR A 91 -2.74 -2.04 18.49
C THR A 91 -4.12 -1.73 19.03
N HIS A 92 -5.10 -1.62 18.15
CA HIS A 92 -6.49 -1.32 18.48
C HIS A 92 -7.45 -1.91 17.43
N LEU A 93 -8.68 -2.23 17.82
CA LEU A 93 -9.68 -2.79 16.87
C LEU A 93 -10.12 -1.78 15.80
N SER A 94 -10.15 -0.50 16.13
CA SER A 94 -10.50 0.59 15.21
C SER A 94 -9.34 1.05 14.33
N SER A 95 -8.11 0.59 14.59
CA SER A 95 -6.90 1.03 13.90
C SER A 95 -6.28 -0.12 13.11
N ASN A 96 -5.63 0.20 11.99
CA ASN A 96 -4.79 -0.74 11.23
C ASN A 96 -3.30 -0.64 11.63
N GLY A 97 -2.99 0.05 12.73
CA GLY A 97 -1.67 0.03 13.33
C GLY A 97 -1.32 -1.35 13.90
N VAL A 98 -0.12 -1.81 13.61
CA VAL A 98 0.37 -3.12 14.06
C VAL A 98 1.69 -2.98 14.80
N SER A 99 1.80 -3.68 15.92
CA SER A 99 3.04 -3.86 16.65
C SER A 99 3.73 -5.14 16.18
N VAL A 100 4.97 -5.02 15.71
CA VAL A 100 5.76 -6.16 15.24
C VAL A 100 6.79 -6.51 16.30
N ARG A 101 6.68 -7.72 16.87
CA ARG A 101 7.56 -8.22 17.95
C ARG A 101 7.70 -7.25 19.12
N GLY A 102 6.60 -6.56 19.47
CA GLY A 102 6.57 -5.59 20.56
C GLY A 102 7.08 -4.20 20.22
N ASN A 103 7.51 -3.96 18.99
CA ASN A 103 7.91 -2.61 18.53
C ASN A 103 6.69 -1.75 18.21
N ALA A 104 6.83 -0.45 18.40
CA ALA A 104 5.76 0.51 18.11
C ALA A 104 5.42 0.54 16.61
N PRO A 105 4.14 0.73 16.24
CA PRO A 105 3.71 0.81 14.85
C PRO A 105 4.38 1.92 14.05
N ALA A 106 4.77 3.01 14.69
CA ALA A 106 5.52 4.11 14.07
C ALA A 106 6.88 3.71 13.50
N LEU A 107 7.40 2.53 13.91
CA LEU A 107 8.67 1.99 13.43
C LEU A 107 8.50 1.03 12.24
N LEU A 108 7.28 0.84 11.77
CA LEU A 108 6.99 0.08 10.56
C LEU A 108 7.38 0.93 9.33
N GLN A 109 8.20 0.36 8.46
CA GLN A 109 8.57 0.98 7.20
C GLN A 109 7.54 0.64 6.12
N TRP A 110 6.97 1.65 5.51
CA TRP A 110 6.06 1.53 4.39
C TRP A 110 6.79 1.81 3.08
N ARG A 111 6.66 0.91 2.13
CA ARG A 111 7.29 1.05 0.81
C ARG A 111 6.25 0.81 -0.28
N LEU A 112 6.34 1.57 -1.37
CA LEU A 112 5.52 1.42 -2.56
C LEU A 112 6.40 1.49 -3.80
N GLU A 113 6.30 0.50 -4.69
CA GLU A 113 7.13 0.41 -5.92
C GLU A 113 8.65 0.53 -5.64
N GLY A 114 9.11 -0.01 -4.49
CA GLY A 114 10.51 0.03 -4.07
C GLY A 114 10.96 1.32 -3.36
N VAL A 115 10.08 2.29 -3.18
CA VAL A 115 10.34 3.58 -2.53
C VAL A 115 9.74 3.62 -1.14
N GLU A 116 10.49 4.08 -0.15
CA GLU A 116 9.96 4.37 1.18
C GLU A 116 9.01 5.57 1.10
N ILE A 117 7.79 5.39 1.61
CA ILE A 117 6.72 6.39 1.59
C ILE A 117 6.23 6.71 3.01
N PRO A 118 5.59 7.86 3.24
CA PRO A 118 4.87 8.10 4.48
C PRO A 118 3.83 7.02 4.74
N ASN A 119 3.39 6.90 6.00
CA ASN A 119 2.31 5.98 6.36
C ASN A 119 1.09 6.18 5.42
N PRO A 120 0.69 5.16 4.63
CA PRO A 120 -0.36 5.28 3.63
C PRO A 120 -1.76 5.10 4.20
N ASN A 121 -1.93 5.30 5.50
CA ASN A 121 -3.21 5.14 6.17
C ASN A 121 -3.87 6.49 6.41
N HIS A 122 -5.17 6.56 6.21
CA HIS A 122 -5.98 7.70 6.58
C HIS A 122 -6.00 7.89 8.08
N PHE A 123 -5.95 9.15 8.52
CA PHE A 123 -5.89 9.56 9.92
C PHE A 123 -4.69 8.97 10.65
N ALA A 124 -3.58 8.80 9.93
CA ALA A 124 -2.32 8.32 10.50
C ALA A 124 -1.87 9.26 11.63
N ASP A 125 -1.36 8.64 12.71
CA ASP A 125 -0.79 9.35 13.86
C ASP A 125 -1.78 10.22 14.68
N LEU A 126 -3.10 10.13 14.43
CA LEU A 126 -4.08 10.88 15.21
C LEU A 126 -4.44 10.22 16.55
N GLU A 127 -4.66 8.89 16.56
CA GLU A 127 -4.94 8.15 17.79
C GLU A 127 -3.69 7.56 18.42
N ALA A 128 -2.84 6.96 17.59
CA ALA A 128 -1.58 6.35 18.00
C ALA A 128 -0.55 6.50 16.89
N LEU A 129 0.68 6.83 17.26
CA LEU A 129 1.78 6.97 16.32
C LEU A 129 1.98 5.68 15.49
N GLY A 130 1.94 5.82 14.17
CA GLY A 130 2.06 4.72 13.22
C GLY A 130 0.77 3.95 12.95
N GLY A 131 -0.33 4.31 13.61
CA GLY A 131 -1.66 3.79 13.31
C GLY A 131 -2.33 4.50 12.14
N GLY A 132 -3.62 4.22 11.97
CA GLY A 132 -4.52 4.83 11.00
C GLY A 132 -5.82 4.05 10.95
N PHE A 133 -6.83 4.60 10.29
CA PHE A 133 -8.16 3.97 10.26
C PHE A 133 -8.33 3.05 9.06
N LEU A 134 -7.90 3.48 7.88
CA LEU A 134 -8.09 2.80 6.59
C LEU A 134 -6.89 3.05 5.69
N SER A 135 -6.40 2.02 5.02
CA SER A 135 -5.34 2.19 4.03
C SER A 135 -5.85 2.92 2.77
N ALA A 136 -5.06 3.87 2.26
CA ALA A 136 -5.31 4.49 0.96
C ALA A 136 -5.04 3.54 -0.23
N LEU A 137 -4.43 2.40 0.02
CA LEU A 137 -4.18 1.38 -0.99
C LEU A 137 -5.40 0.48 -1.13
N SER A 138 -6.27 0.84 -2.07
CA SER A 138 -7.45 0.05 -2.40
C SER A 138 -7.06 -1.36 -2.90
N PRO A 139 -7.79 -2.42 -2.50
CA PRO A 139 -7.63 -3.76 -3.09
C PRO A 139 -7.72 -3.77 -4.61
N ASN A 140 -8.41 -2.79 -5.20
CA ASN A 140 -8.55 -2.69 -6.66
C ASN A 140 -7.23 -2.32 -7.37
N VAL A 141 -6.27 -1.74 -6.67
CA VAL A 141 -5.00 -1.27 -7.27
C VAL A 141 -3.77 -1.99 -6.73
N LEU A 142 -3.88 -2.59 -5.54
CA LEU A 142 -2.76 -3.27 -4.92
C LEU A 142 -2.49 -4.62 -5.61
N GLY A 143 -1.22 -4.92 -5.85
CA GLY A 143 -0.74 -6.24 -6.22
C GLY A 143 -0.28 -7.04 -5.01
N ASN A 144 0.18 -8.26 -5.25
CA ASN A 144 0.82 -9.04 -4.21
C ASN A 144 2.01 -8.27 -3.62
N SER A 145 2.13 -8.28 -2.32
CA SER A 145 3.06 -7.47 -1.55
C SER A 145 3.81 -8.34 -0.58
N ASP A 146 4.98 -7.89 -0.13
CA ASP A 146 5.77 -8.60 0.87
C ASP A 146 5.68 -7.91 2.23
N PHE A 147 5.59 -8.70 3.28
CA PHE A 147 5.69 -8.22 4.65
C PHE A 147 6.84 -8.92 5.37
N PHE A 148 7.75 -8.13 5.93
CA PHE A 148 8.92 -8.61 6.66
C PHE A 148 8.83 -8.24 8.13
N GLN A 149 9.07 -9.22 9.00
CA GLN A 149 9.07 -9.04 10.46
C GLN A 149 10.49 -9.05 11.06
N GLY A 150 11.51 -9.09 10.23
CA GLY A 150 12.92 -9.18 10.61
C GLY A 150 13.72 -9.91 9.54
N ALA A 151 15.02 -10.08 9.76
CA ALA A 151 15.97 -10.62 8.78
C ALA A 151 15.85 -9.90 7.42
N PHE A 152 15.80 -8.58 7.49
CA PHE A 152 15.57 -7.74 6.32
C PHE A 152 16.69 -7.90 5.31
N PRO A 153 16.39 -8.11 4.01
CA PRO A 153 17.36 -7.92 2.94
C PRO A 153 18.06 -6.56 3.03
N ALA A 154 19.31 -6.49 2.59
CA ALA A 154 20.15 -5.28 2.71
C ALA A 154 19.59 -4.03 2.02
N GLU A 155 18.63 -4.18 1.13
CA GLU A 155 17.93 -3.07 0.48
C GLU A 155 16.94 -2.33 1.38
N TYR A 156 16.53 -2.93 2.50
CA TYR A 156 15.64 -2.31 3.50
C TYR A 156 16.47 -1.68 4.61
N ASN A 157 17.22 -0.64 4.26
CA ASN A 157 17.90 0.20 5.23
C ASN A 157 16.88 0.97 6.09
N ASN A 158 17.25 1.34 7.29
CA ASN A 158 16.42 2.02 8.29
C ASN A 158 15.21 1.21 8.81
N ALA A 159 15.04 -0.05 8.41
CA ALA A 159 13.97 -0.90 8.93
C ALA A 159 14.26 -1.31 10.38
N ILE A 160 13.33 -1.07 11.30
CA ILE A 160 13.46 -1.36 12.73
C ILE A 160 12.48 -2.44 13.16
N ALA A 161 11.18 -2.24 12.96
CA ALA A 161 10.13 -3.15 13.41
C ALA A 161 9.73 -4.15 12.34
N GLY A 162 9.37 -3.66 11.19
CA GLY A 162 8.93 -4.44 10.04
C GLY A 162 8.95 -3.62 8.77
N VAL A 163 8.82 -4.28 7.64
CA VAL A 163 8.72 -3.65 6.32
C VAL A 163 7.49 -4.16 5.61
N PHE A 164 6.67 -3.26 5.12
CA PHE A 164 5.59 -3.56 4.20
C PHE A 164 6.01 -3.08 2.81
N ASP A 165 6.44 -4.00 1.93
CA ASP A 165 6.88 -3.70 0.56
C ASP A 165 5.74 -3.98 -0.42
N MET A 166 5.06 -2.92 -0.84
CA MET A 166 3.84 -2.96 -1.63
C MET A 166 4.10 -2.63 -3.08
N ARG A 167 3.27 -3.19 -3.94
CA ARG A 167 3.33 -2.95 -5.38
C ARG A 167 1.93 -2.70 -5.92
N LEU A 168 1.80 -1.72 -6.79
CA LEU A 168 0.59 -1.52 -7.56
C LEU A 168 0.56 -2.54 -8.71
N ARG A 169 -0.61 -3.16 -8.93
CA ARG A 169 -0.78 -4.02 -10.10
C ARG A 169 -0.72 -3.21 -11.40
N GLU A 170 -0.54 -3.87 -12.50
CA GLU A 170 -0.64 -3.24 -13.82
C GLU A 170 -2.10 -3.16 -14.26
N GLY A 171 -2.43 -2.11 -15.02
CA GLY A 171 -3.73 -1.97 -15.65
C GLY A 171 -3.94 -3.00 -16.78
N ASN A 172 -5.19 -3.22 -17.15
CA ASN A 172 -5.54 -4.14 -18.23
C ASN A 172 -5.01 -3.63 -19.58
N LYS A 173 -4.20 -4.44 -20.26
CA LYS A 173 -3.55 -4.09 -21.53
C LYS A 173 -4.44 -4.30 -22.76
N LYS A 174 -5.62 -4.92 -22.61
CA LYS A 174 -6.49 -5.32 -23.73
C LYS A 174 -7.80 -4.57 -23.77
N THR A 175 -8.43 -4.38 -22.62
CA THR A 175 -9.79 -3.84 -22.50
C THR A 175 -9.87 -2.77 -21.44
N PHE A 176 -10.74 -1.78 -21.65
CA PHE A 176 -11.09 -0.81 -20.61
C PHE A 176 -12.02 -1.47 -19.60
N GLN A 177 -11.75 -1.22 -18.33
CA GLN A 177 -12.58 -1.71 -17.23
C GLN A 177 -12.80 -0.56 -16.25
N HIS A 178 -14.05 -0.38 -15.82
CA HIS A 178 -14.44 0.64 -14.87
C HIS A 178 -15.27 -0.01 -13.78
N ALA A 179 -15.06 0.40 -12.54
CA ALA A 179 -15.89 -0.02 -11.42
C ALA A 179 -16.24 1.16 -10.54
N ILE A 180 -17.47 1.16 -10.06
CA ILE A 180 -17.95 2.09 -9.04
C ILE A 180 -18.46 1.23 -7.90
N GLN A 181 -17.95 1.49 -6.71
CA GLN A 181 -18.36 0.81 -5.49
C GLN A 181 -18.87 1.85 -4.50
N LEU A 182 -20.06 1.61 -3.98
CA LEU A 182 -20.67 2.43 -2.92
C LEU A 182 -20.65 1.61 -1.62
N GLY A 183 -20.06 2.15 -0.60
CA GLY A 183 -19.95 1.50 0.70
C GLY A 183 -20.21 2.45 1.85
N VAL A 184 -20.26 1.91 3.06
CA VAL A 184 -20.41 2.68 4.29
C VAL A 184 -19.24 3.65 4.49
N LEU A 185 -18.04 3.23 4.10
CA LEU A 185 -16.81 4.01 4.28
C LEU A 185 -16.59 5.05 3.18
N GLY A 186 -17.08 4.81 1.96
CA GLY A 186 -16.85 5.73 0.85
C GLY A 186 -17.41 5.28 -0.49
N VAL A 187 -17.21 6.16 -1.45
CA VAL A 187 -17.39 5.88 -2.87
C VAL A 187 -16.01 5.58 -3.45
N ASP A 188 -15.85 4.43 -4.07
CA ASP A 188 -14.63 3.99 -4.77
C ASP A 188 -14.88 3.98 -6.28
N LEU A 189 -14.06 4.68 -7.01
CA LEU A 189 -14.08 4.76 -8.47
C LEU A 189 -12.77 4.19 -9.00
N SER A 190 -12.83 3.13 -9.78
CA SER A 190 -11.65 2.55 -10.40
C SER A 190 -11.79 2.48 -11.92
N SER A 191 -10.68 2.73 -12.60
CA SER A 191 -10.60 2.71 -14.06
C SER A 191 -9.24 2.16 -14.49
N GLU A 192 -9.25 1.27 -15.45
CA GLU A 192 -8.04 0.72 -16.04
C GLU A 192 -8.23 0.39 -17.52
N GLY A 193 -7.15 0.37 -18.26
CA GLY A 193 -7.23 0.02 -19.67
C GLY A 193 -5.92 0.24 -20.43
N PRO A 194 -5.90 -0.12 -21.71
CA PRO A 194 -4.76 0.12 -22.57
C PRO A 194 -4.58 1.61 -22.89
N ILE A 195 -3.33 2.08 -22.82
CA ILE A 195 -2.90 3.35 -23.43
C ILE A 195 -2.58 3.09 -24.90
N SER A 196 -1.80 2.03 -25.17
CA SER A 196 -1.54 1.49 -26.49
C SER A 196 -1.59 -0.03 -26.46
N LYS A 197 -2.50 -0.61 -27.23
CA LYS A 197 -2.63 -2.07 -27.35
C LYS A 197 -1.44 -2.69 -28.05
N GLU A 198 -0.89 -2.00 -29.04
CA GLU A 198 0.25 -2.48 -29.83
C GLU A 198 1.53 -2.58 -28.99
N GLN A 199 1.75 -1.57 -28.15
CA GLN A 199 2.92 -1.50 -27.27
C GLN A 199 2.69 -2.19 -25.92
N GLY A 200 1.45 -2.62 -25.62
CA GLY A 200 1.10 -3.24 -24.33
C GLY A 200 1.16 -2.27 -23.15
N SER A 201 1.11 -0.96 -23.41
CA SER A 201 1.07 0.05 -22.36
C SER A 201 -0.33 0.18 -21.77
N SER A 202 -0.40 0.43 -20.45
CA SER A 202 -1.66 0.47 -19.71
C SER A 202 -1.67 1.52 -18.62
N TYR A 203 -2.86 1.90 -18.20
CA TYR A 203 -3.09 2.72 -17.03
C TYR A 203 -3.96 1.99 -16.00
N LEU A 204 -3.76 2.34 -14.75
CA LEU A 204 -4.56 1.99 -13.60
C LEU A 204 -4.81 3.25 -12.79
N PHE A 205 -6.05 3.51 -12.44
CA PHE A 205 -6.46 4.66 -11.64
C PHE A 205 -7.53 4.24 -10.63
N ASN A 206 -7.44 4.79 -9.43
CA ASN A 206 -8.45 4.64 -8.40
C ASN A 206 -8.59 5.96 -7.63
N TYR A 207 -9.81 6.30 -7.28
CA TYR A 207 -10.13 7.44 -6.43
C TYR A 207 -11.22 7.06 -5.44
N ARG A 208 -11.00 7.41 -4.17
CA ARG A 208 -12.00 7.22 -3.12
C ARG A 208 -12.36 8.53 -2.45
N TYR A 209 -13.62 8.65 -2.08
CA TYR A 209 -14.18 9.78 -1.37
C TYR A 209 -15.07 9.31 -0.23
N SER A 210 -14.86 9.83 0.99
CA SER A 210 -15.57 9.36 2.18
C SER A 210 -17.08 9.61 2.10
N THR A 211 -17.87 8.67 2.59
CA THR A 211 -19.34 8.79 2.65
C THR A 211 -19.77 9.92 3.58
N THR A 212 -19.04 10.16 4.67
CA THR A 212 -19.32 11.24 5.61
C THR A 212 -19.25 12.61 4.92
N LYS A 213 -18.20 12.86 4.11
CA LYS A 213 -18.10 14.09 3.31
C LYS A 213 -19.16 14.20 2.23
N LEU A 214 -19.56 13.09 1.62
CA LEU A 214 -20.65 13.07 0.66
C LEU A 214 -21.98 13.46 1.32
N LEU A 215 -22.27 12.91 2.50
CA LEU A 215 -23.48 13.25 3.26
C LEU A 215 -23.47 14.71 3.74
N GLU A 216 -22.31 15.23 4.14
CA GLU A 216 -22.14 16.66 4.49
C GLU A 216 -22.53 17.58 3.31
N HIS A 217 -22.10 17.24 2.09
CA HIS A 217 -22.47 17.98 0.88
C HIS A 217 -23.97 17.91 0.55
N LEU A 218 -24.63 16.80 0.89
CA LEU A 218 -26.05 16.58 0.59
C LEU A 218 -26.99 17.18 1.64
N ARG A 219 -26.62 17.16 2.92
CA ARG A 219 -27.47 17.57 4.06
C ARG A 219 -27.09 18.90 4.65
N GLY A 220 -25.88 19.38 4.42
CA GLY A 220 -25.32 20.54 5.08
C GLY A 220 -24.48 20.16 6.30
N LYS A 221 -23.55 21.03 6.65
CA LYS A 221 -22.55 20.82 7.70
C LYS A 221 -23.14 20.88 9.11
N GLU A 222 -24.20 21.68 9.27
CA GLU A 222 -24.83 21.94 10.58
C GLU A 222 -25.55 20.71 11.16
N ASP A 223 -26.00 19.79 10.28
CA ASP A 223 -26.73 18.59 10.70
C ASP A 223 -25.83 17.39 11.09
N MET A 224 -24.52 17.49 10.88
CA MET A 224 -23.60 16.34 11.05
C MET A 224 -22.79 16.37 12.35
N GLY A 225 -22.79 17.50 13.09
CA GLY A 225 -22.16 17.61 14.41
C GLY A 225 -20.64 17.44 14.45
N GLY A 226 -20.02 17.18 13.33
CA GLY A 226 -18.59 16.92 13.16
C GLY A 226 -18.34 15.86 12.10
N THR A 227 -17.23 15.91 11.40
CA THR A 227 -16.95 14.99 10.30
C THR A 227 -15.54 14.44 10.30
N LEU A 228 -15.46 13.14 10.02
CA LEU A 228 -14.27 12.46 9.59
C LEU A 228 -14.33 12.36 8.07
N GLY A 229 -13.56 13.19 7.39
CA GLY A 229 -13.53 13.22 5.94
C GLY A 229 -12.19 12.75 5.41
N TYR A 230 -12.21 11.90 4.38
CA TYR A 230 -11.01 11.50 3.69
C TYR A 230 -11.23 11.39 2.19
N GLN A 231 -10.15 11.51 1.45
CA GLN A 231 -10.09 11.17 0.04
C GLN A 231 -8.68 10.70 -0.32
N ASP A 232 -8.61 9.82 -1.28
CA ASP A 232 -7.35 9.33 -1.81
C ASP A 232 -7.42 9.04 -3.30
N PHE A 233 -6.26 9.00 -3.91
CA PHE A 233 -6.11 8.54 -5.27
C PHE A 233 -4.87 7.68 -5.42
N ASN A 234 -4.93 6.74 -6.35
CA ASN A 234 -3.83 5.90 -6.79
C ASN A 234 -3.77 5.90 -8.32
N ILE A 235 -2.58 5.98 -8.86
CA ILE A 235 -2.36 5.93 -10.31
C ILE A 235 -1.11 5.11 -10.62
N LYS A 236 -1.17 4.32 -11.69
CA LYS A 236 0.00 3.69 -12.30
C LYS A 236 -0.15 3.68 -13.81
N LEU A 237 0.90 4.13 -14.49
CA LEU A 237 1.06 4.03 -15.93
C LEU A 237 2.24 3.11 -16.22
N SER A 238 2.06 2.14 -17.10
CA SER A 238 3.07 1.14 -17.46
C SER A 238 3.36 1.23 -18.95
N PHE A 239 4.63 1.39 -19.29
CA PHE A 239 5.13 1.51 -20.65
C PHE A 239 6.23 0.48 -20.90
N PRO A 240 5.87 -0.77 -21.23
CA PRO A 240 6.85 -1.78 -21.61
C PRO A 240 7.48 -1.43 -22.95
N THR A 241 8.79 -1.65 -23.06
CA THR A 241 9.51 -1.50 -24.32
C THR A 241 10.36 -2.74 -24.59
N GLU A 242 10.46 -3.14 -25.86
CA GLU A 242 11.21 -4.35 -26.22
C GLU A 242 12.73 -4.23 -25.98
N ARG A 243 13.29 -3.03 -26.12
CA ARG A 243 14.73 -2.81 -26.08
C ARG A 243 15.24 -2.16 -24.80
N TYR A 244 14.45 -1.24 -24.24
CA TYR A 244 14.92 -0.39 -23.15
C TYR A 244 14.34 -0.78 -21.78
N GLY A 245 13.56 -1.88 -21.72
CA GLY A 245 12.89 -2.32 -20.49
C GLY A 245 11.57 -1.60 -20.23
N ASP A 246 11.11 -1.66 -19.01
CA ASP A 246 9.77 -1.23 -18.60
C ASP A 246 9.85 0.10 -17.83
N PHE A 247 9.16 1.11 -18.32
CA PHE A 247 9.01 2.39 -17.61
C PHE A 247 7.68 2.43 -16.88
N LYS A 248 7.71 2.97 -15.67
CA LYS A 248 6.53 3.10 -14.82
C LYS A 248 6.44 4.53 -14.29
N ILE A 249 5.22 5.05 -14.26
CA ILE A 249 4.88 6.29 -13.54
C ILE A 249 3.82 5.90 -12.53
N TRP A 250 3.99 6.28 -11.28
CA TRP A 250 3.07 5.93 -10.24
C TRP A 250 2.87 7.08 -9.25
N GLY A 251 1.75 7.05 -8.55
CA GLY A 251 1.47 8.02 -7.51
C GLY A 251 0.37 7.55 -6.57
N ILE A 252 0.46 8.02 -5.34
CA ILE A 252 -0.53 7.89 -4.28
C ILE A 252 -0.68 9.24 -3.59
N GLY A 253 -1.90 9.64 -3.30
CA GLY A 253 -2.17 10.85 -2.53
C GLY A 253 -3.33 10.65 -1.58
N LEU A 254 -3.21 11.22 -0.38
CA LEU A 254 -4.18 11.15 0.70
C LEU A 254 -4.47 12.55 1.22
N MET A 255 -5.72 12.80 1.55
CA MET A 255 -6.16 14.00 2.25
C MET A 255 -7.16 13.61 3.32
N ASP A 256 -6.87 14.01 4.55
CA ASP A 256 -7.70 13.74 5.73
C ASP A 256 -8.13 15.05 6.38
N GLU A 257 -9.33 15.05 6.88
CA GLU A 257 -9.89 16.16 7.64
C GLU A 257 -10.73 15.63 8.79
N VAL A 258 -10.38 16.06 9.99
CA VAL A 258 -11.15 15.83 11.21
C VAL A 258 -11.68 17.17 11.67
N GLU A 259 -12.99 17.28 11.80
CA GLU A 259 -13.64 18.44 12.39
C GLU A 259 -14.33 18.02 13.69
N PRO A 260 -14.11 18.76 14.79
CA PRO A 260 -14.65 18.39 16.08
C PRO A 260 -16.17 18.54 16.12
N ILE A 261 -16.81 17.71 16.93
CA ILE A 261 -18.21 17.86 17.30
C ILE A 261 -18.30 18.92 18.38
N LEU A 262 -19.12 19.96 18.16
CA LEU A 262 -19.40 20.99 19.15
C LEU A 262 -20.68 20.60 19.88
N GLU A 263 -20.56 19.83 20.95
CA GLU A 263 -21.67 19.55 21.82
C GLU A 263 -21.78 20.61 22.93
N ASN A 264 -23.00 20.92 23.33
CA ASN A 264 -23.23 21.89 24.41
C ASN A 264 -22.65 21.35 25.73
N SER A 265 -21.86 22.14 26.44
CA SER A 265 -21.20 21.76 27.69
C SER A 265 -22.15 21.26 28.78
N GLU A 266 -23.43 21.57 28.70
CA GLU A 266 -24.50 21.06 29.59
C GLU A 266 -24.73 19.54 29.41
N ASN A 267 -24.35 18.97 28.25
CA ASN A 267 -24.51 17.56 27.91
C ASN A 267 -23.26 16.73 28.21
N TRP A 268 -22.18 17.35 28.69
CA TRP A 268 -20.93 16.62 28.92
C TRP A 268 -21.05 15.69 30.13
N SER A 269 -20.73 14.44 29.91
CA SER A 269 -20.60 13.42 30.95
C SER A 269 -19.22 13.46 31.61
N TYR A 270 -18.20 13.90 30.86
CA TYR A 270 -16.80 13.95 31.29
C TYR A 270 -16.11 15.22 30.78
N MET A 271 -15.05 15.63 31.48
CA MET A 271 -14.28 16.82 31.14
C MET A 271 -13.58 16.68 29.78
N GLU A 272 -13.26 15.45 29.38
CA GLU A 272 -12.62 15.11 28.11
C GLU A 272 -13.48 15.47 26.89
N GLU A 273 -14.80 15.52 27.01
CA GLU A 273 -15.73 15.93 25.96
C GLU A 273 -15.56 17.41 25.57
N GLY A 274 -14.91 18.20 26.42
CA GLY A 274 -14.52 19.58 26.12
C GLY A 274 -13.28 19.71 25.22
N PHE A 275 -12.57 18.62 24.93
CA PHE A 275 -11.44 18.65 24.02
C PHE A 275 -11.90 18.58 22.57
N LEU A 276 -11.59 19.63 21.83
CA LEU A 276 -11.93 19.77 20.42
C LEU A 276 -10.67 19.61 19.59
N THR A 277 -10.55 18.50 18.87
CA THR A 277 -9.43 18.25 17.99
C THR A 277 -9.84 18.45 16.55
N ALA A 278 -9.25 19.43 15.89
CA ALA A 278 -9.31 19.60 14.44
C ALA A 278 -8.01 19.15 13.83
N ALA A 279 -8.06 18.30 12.83
CA ALA A 279 -6.85 17.82 12.17
C ALA A 279 -7.01 17.83 10.65
N LYS A 280 -5.93 18.20 9.96
CA LYS A 280 -5.81 18.09 8.51
C LYS A 280 -4.47 17.46 8.18
N GLN A 281 -4.53 16.40 7.38
CA GLN A 281 -3.34 15.73 6.89
C GLN A 281 -3.36 15.63 5.37
N ARG A 282 -2.22 15.85 4.77
CA ARG A 282 -1.97 15.61 3.35
C ARG A 282 -0.70 14.80 3.24
N SER A 283 -0.78 13.65 2.60
CA SER A 283 0.39 12.85 2.35
C SER A 283 0.34 12.22 0.98
N GLY A 284 1.49 11.79 0.49
CA GLY A 284 1.55 11.10 -0.76
C GLY A 284 2.96 10.90 -1.27
N ALA A 285 3.05 10.20 -2.38
CA ALA A 285 4.27 9.97 -3.11
C ALA A 285 3.98 9.86 -4.60
N ALA A 286 4.93 10.30 -5.41
CA ALA A 286 4.88 10.09 -6.84
C ALA A 286 6.28 9.75 -7.36
N GLY A 287 6.36 8.83 -8.30
CA GLY A 287 7.66 8.35 -8.77
C GLY A 287 7.67 7.83 -10.19
N LEU A 288 8.89 7.73 -10.68
CA LEU A 288 9.25 7.09 -11.94
C LEU A 288 10.06 5.84 -11.61
N GLY A 289 9.73 4.73 -12.23
CA GLY A 289 10.46 3.47 -12.15
C GLY A 289 10.95 3.05 -13.53
N HIS A 290 12.10 2.40 -13.56
CA HIS A 290 12.65 1.81 -14.79
C HIS A 290 13.27 0.47 -14.47
N ASP A 291 12.77 -0.57 -15.11
CA ASP A 291 13.19 -1.95 -14.92
C ASP A 291 13.80 -2.49 -16.23
N VAL A 292 15.07 -2.84 -16.20
CA VAL A 292 15.76 -3.42 -17.35
C VAL A 292 16.26 -4.81 -17.01
N ARG A 293 15.95 -5.77 -17.89
CA ARG A 293 16.59 -7.09 -17.87
C ARG A 293 17.56 -7.17 -19.05
N PHE A 294 18.81 -7.43 -18.72
CA PHE A 294 19.85 -7.55 -19.75
C PHE A 294 19.72 -8.86 -20.54
N SER A 295 20.24 -8.86 -21.76
CA SER A 295 20.15 -10.00 -22.70
C SER A 295 20.78 -11.30 -22.21
N ASN A 296 21.67 -11.23 -21.20
CA ASN A 296 22.23 -12.41 -20.55
C ASN A 296 21.23 -13.18 -19.67
N GLY A 297 20.03 -12.64 -19.46
CA GLY A 297 18.95 -13.23 -18.66
C GLY A 297 19.22 -13.34 -17.15
N SER A 298 20.47 -13.13 -16.73
CA SER A 298 20.90 -13.27 -15.32
C SER A 298 21.08 -11.94 -14.59
N THR A 299 20.99 -10.81 -15.31
CA THR A 299 21.22 -9.48 -14.75
C THR A 299 19.97 -8.61 -14.95
N SER A 300 19.53 -7.95 -13.91
CA SER A 300 18.47 -6.92 -13.96
C SER A 300 18.89 -5.64 -13.23
N LEU A 301 18.42 -4.51 -13.72
CA LEU A 301 18.62 -3.20 -13.13
C LEU A 301 17.23 -2.59 -12.85
N HIS A 302 17.02 -2.17 -11.62
CA HIS A 302 15.83 -1.47 -11.18
C HIS A 302 16.24 -0.08 -10.71
N THR A 303 15.70 0.95 -11.31
CA THR A 303 16.01 2.35 -10.95
C THR A 303 14.72 3.10 -10.66
N HIS A 304 14.72 3.92 -9.60
CA HIS A 304 13.58 4.75 -9.28
C HIS A 304 14.00 6.15 -8.86
N VAL A 305 13.12 7.10 -9.13
CA VAL A 305 13.18 8.47 -8.64
C VAL A 305 11.77 8.83 -8.16
N ALA A 306 11.64 9.28 -6.93
CA ALA A 306 10.35 9.63 -6.37
C ALA A 306 10.44 10.85 -5.46
N PHE A 307 9.32 11.53 -5.33
CA PHE A 307 9.09 12.59 -4.35
C PHE A 307 8.03 12.13 -3.36
N THR A 308 8.28 12.35 -2.08
CA THR A 308 7.33 12.05 -1.00
C THR A 308 6.98 13.32 -0.25
N HIS A 309 5.75 13.42 0.21
CA HIS A 309 5.20 14.58 0.92
C HIS A 309 4.36 14.12 2.11
N LEU A 310 4.56 14.78 3.24
CA LEU A 310 3.70 14.64 4.42
C LEU A 310 3.53 16.02 5.04
N GLU A 311 2.31 16.49 5.16
CA GLU A 311 1.92 17.68 5.92
C GLU A 311 0.82 17.31 6.90
N SER A 312 1.02 17.60 8.18
CA SER A 312 0.04 17.38 9.24
C SER A 312 -0.14 18.66 10.04
N ARG A 313 -1.40 19.00 10.30
CA ARG A 313 -1.82 20.11 11.16
C ARG A 313 -2.86 19.60 12.14
N VAL A 314 -2.58 19.75 13.41
CA VAL A 314 -3.47 19.38 14.50
C VAL A 314 -3.65 20.60 15.40
N ASP A 315 -4.87 21.05 15.56
CA ASP A 315 -5.25 22.14 16.43
C ASP A 315 -6.16 21.58 17.53
N GLU A 316 -5.66 21.53 18.75
CA GLU A 316 -6.41 21.14 19.93
C GLU A 316 -6.90 22.38 20.68
N ARG A 317 -8.17 22.39 20.97
CA ARG A 317 -8.83 23.43 21.73
C ARG A 317 -9.53 22.81 22.93
N PHE A 318 -9.66 23.59 23.97
CA PHE A 318 -10.43 23.20 25.13
C PHE A 318 -11.58 24.17 25.35
N TRP A 319 -12.77 23.64 25.43
CA TRP A 319 -13.96 24.40 25.71
C TRP A 319 -14.16 24.57 27.23
N VAL A 320 -13.89 25.75 27.77
CA VAL A 320 -13.96 26.04 29.19
C VAL A 320 -15.39 26.36 29.62
N SER A 321 -16.20 26.99 28.75
CA SER A 321 -17.61 27.30 28.95
C SER A 321 -18.28 27.60 27.61
N ALA A 322 -19.60 27.72 27.57
CA ALA A 322 -20.35 28.03 26.35
C ALA A 322 -19.84 29.28 25.60
N GLU A 323 -19.16 30.19 26.29
CA GLU A 323 -18.63 31.43 25.70
C GLU A 323 -17.10 31.46 25.57
N ARG A 324 -16.39 30.47 26.10
CA ARG A 324 -14.93 30.50 26.19
C ARG A 324 -14.27 29.21 25.70
N VAL A 325 -13.64 29.32 24.54
CA VAL A 325 -12.73 28.29 23.98
C VAL A 325 -11.30 28.77 24.17
N THR A 326 -10.42 27.89 24.62
CA THR A 326 -9.00 28.17 24.80
C THR A 326 -8.19 27.26 23.90
N ASP A 327 -7.31 27.83 23.09
CA ASP A 327 -6.34 27.05 22.32
C ASP A 327 -5.35 26.39 23.27
N ARG A 328 -5.15 25.10 23.11
CA ARG A 328 -4.25 24.30 23.93
C ARG A 328 -2.95 23.99 23.20
N THR A 329 -3.06 23.46 22.01
CA THR A 329 -1.92 22.99 21.24
C THR A 329 -2.17 23.22 19.76
N ALA A 330 -1.17 23.67 19.05
CA ALA A 330 -1.14 23.71 17.60
C ALA A 330 0.13 23.03 17.12
N LEU A 331 -0.03 21.86 16.51
CA LEU A 331 1.09 21.10 15.92
C LEU A 331 1.04 21.23 14.41
N ARG A 332 2.17 21.55 13.83
CA ARG A 332 2.36 21.58 12.37
C ARG A 332 3.65 20.87 12.02
N SER A 333 3.54 19.86 11.17
CA SER A 333 4.68 19.09 10.69
C SER A 333 4.63 19.04 9.17
N ARG A 334 5.80 19.17 8.55
CA ARG A 334 5.95 18.99 7.11
C ARG A 334 7.25 18.27 6.82
N ASN A 335 7.17 17.25 5.97
CA ASN A 335 8.32 16.49 5.50
C ASN A 335 8.21 16.29 4.00
N ASP A 336 9.19 16.81 3.27
CA ASP A 336 9.31 16.66 1.81
C ASP A 336 10.64 15.97 1.52
N SER A 337 10.61 14.88 0.75
CA SER A 337 11.83 14.12 0.47
C SER A 337 11.90 13.66 -0.99
N TRP A 338 13.10 13.68 -1.55
CA TRP A 338 13.43 13.02 -2.81
C TRP A 338 14.10 11.69 -2.52
N VAL A 339 13.61 10.63 -3.14
CA VAL A 339 14.16 9.29 -3.03
C VAL A 339 14.67 8.86 -4.39
N ILE A 340 15.96 8.56 -4.47
CA ILE A 340 16.62 8.10 -5.69
C ILE A 340 17.33 6.81 -5.36
N GLY A 341 17.06 5.75 -6.12
CA GLY A 341 17.66 4.45 -5.89
C GLY A 341 17.92 3.68 -7.18
N SER A 342 18.91 2.81 -7.12
CA SER A 342 19.22 1.85 -8.19
C SER A 342 19.66 0.54 -7.57
N LYS A 343 19.07 -0.57 -8.06
CA LYS A 343 19.33 -1.93 -7.60
C LYS A 343 19.76 -2.77 -8.78
N LEU A 344 21.02 -3.23 -8.78
CA LEU A 344 21.52 -4.21 -9.73
C LEU A 344 21.45 -5.60 -9.10
N VAL A 345 20.74 -6.50 -9.75
CA VAL A 345 20.66 -7.90 -9.36
C VAL A 345 21.39 -8.75 -10.42
N HIS A 346 22.37 -9.54 -9.97
CA HIS A 346 23.06 -10.49 -10.84
C HIS A 346 23.01 -11.89 -10.22
N ARG A 347 22.53 -12.85 -11.00
CA ARG A 347 22.51 -14.26 -10.61
C ARG A 347 23.75 -14.95 -11.16
N PHE A 348 24.68 -15.31 -10.27
CA PHE A 348 25.84 -16.12 -10.63
C PHE A 348 25.43 -17.56 -10.94
N HIS A 349 26.02 -18.16 -11.97
CA HIS A 349 25.77 -19.56 -12.26
C HIS A 349 26.24 -20.45 -11.11
N ALA A 350 25.46 -21.46 -10.77
CA ALA A 350 25.70 -22.40 -9.68
C ALA A 350 26.90 -23.38 -9.95
N THR A 351 27.82 -23.05 -10.86
CA THR A 351 28.96 -23.91 -11.22
C THR A 351 30.07 -23.95 -10.15
N TYR A 352 29.90 -23.22 -9.04
CA TYR A 352 30.82 -23.27 -7.89
C TYR A 352 30.11 -23.81 -6.66
N ARG A 353 29.68 -25.08 -6.71
CA ARG A 353 29.54 -25.91 -5.51
C ARG A 353 30.57 -27.00 -5.63
N ASN A 354 31.74 -26.80 -5.02
CA ASN A 354 32.61 -27.88 -4.56
C ASN A 354 32.08 -28.32 -3.18
#